data_28579f793d488a99d43e6eee8077b92d
#
_entry.id   28579f793d488a99d43e6eee8077b92d
#
_cell.length_a   1.000
_cell.length_b   1.000
_cell.length_c   1.000
_cell.angle_alpha   90.00
_cell.angle_beta   90.00
_cell.angle_gamma   90.00
#
_symmetry.space_group_name_H-M   'P 1'
#
loop_
_entity.id
_entity.type
_entity.pdbx_description
1 polymer ?
#
loop_
_entity_poly.entity_id
_entity_poly.type
_entity_poly.pdbx_seq_one_letter_code
_entity_poly.pdbx_strand_id
1 'polypeptide(L)'
;MVNFNFEKRERPVITAMLYGQTILDIEREIADSISKGAQAFGLQINALPKEYQTRDNFNRIISLAGNRPIYCTNYRTNDFNRHMNVNDGATDEELMAGYDLPLACGISLVDVMGDT
;
A
#
# COMPACT_ATOMS: atom_id res chain seq x y z
N MET A 1 3.01 14.41 10.61
CA MET A 1 3.88 13.32 10.21
C MET A 1 3.83 12.17 11.21
N VAL A 2 3.86 10.98 10.73
CA VAL A 2 3.84 9.78 11.57
C VAL A 2 5.22 9.56 12.18
N ASN A 3 5.26 9.37 13.50
CA ASN A 3 6.52 9.14 14.21
C ASN A 3 6.80 7.66 14.45
N PHE A 4 6.04 6.79 13.79
CA PHE A 4 6.19 5.37 13.93
C PHE A 4 7.49 4.91 13.27
N ASN A 5 8.22 4.04 13.95
CA ASN A 5 9.44 3.46 13.42
C ASN A 5 9.40 1.95 13.61
N PHE A 6 9.29 1.19 12.53
CA PHE A 6 9.21 -0.26 12.58
C PHE A 6 10.41 -0.89 13.28
N GLU A 7 11.59 -0.33 13.07
CA GLU A 7 12.84 -0.89 13.61
C GLU A 7 12.96 -0.76 15.12
N LYS A 8 12.25 0.19 15.71
CA LYS A 8 12.35 0.47 17.15
C LYS A 8 11.23 -0.16 17.97
N ARG A 9 10.38 -0.97 17.35
CA ARG A 9 9.30 -1.63 18.05
C ARG A 9 9.84 -2.83 18.82
N GLU A 10 9.46 -2.94 20.08
CA GLU A 10 9.83 -4.07 20.93
C GLU A 10 8.99 -5.32 20.64
N ARG A 11 7.83 -5.15 20.05
CA ARG A 11 6.89 -6.23 19.75
C ARG A 11 6.65 -6.28 18.25
N PRO A 12 6.25 -7.44 17.72
CA PRO A 12 5.79 -7.52 16.35
C PRO A 12 4.67 -6.52 16.08
N VAL A 13 4.73 -5.87 14.93
CA VAL A 13 3.70 -4.92 14.51
C VAL A 13 2.60 -5.68 13.79
N ILE A 14 1.34 -5.45 14.20
CA ILE A 14 0.19 -6.02 13.50
C ILE A 14 -0.06 -5.17 12.27
N THR A 15 0.23 -5.73 11.10
CA THR A 15 0.10 -5.03 9.81
C THR A 15 -1.00 -5.68 9.00
N ALA A 16 -1.96 -4.87 8.57
CA ALA A 16 -3.03 -5.34 7.70
C ALA A 16 -2.70 -5.02 6.25
N MET A 17 -2.91 -5.98 5.36
CA MET A 17 -2.68 -5.78 3.93
C MET A 17 -3.93 -5.21 3.27
N LEU A 18 -3.74 -4.20 2.43
CA LEU A 18 -4.82 -3.56 1.67
C LEU A 18 -4.64 -3.90 0.20
N TYR A 19 -5.58 -4.63 -0.36
CA TYR A 19 -5.53 -5.01 -1.77
C TYR A 19 -6.89 -4.83 -2.44
N GLY A 20 -7.68 -3.88 -1.96
CA GLY A 20 -8.93 -3.54 -2.59
C GLY A 20 -8.73 -3.01 -4.00
N GLN A 21 -9.68 -3.26 -4.87
CA GLN A 21 -9.64 -2.84 -6.27
C GLN A 21 -10.44 -1.57 -6.52
N THR A 22 -11.03 -1.00 -5.48
CA THR A 22 -11.67 0.32 -5.51
C THR A 22 -11.33 1.04 -4.22
N ILE A 23 -11.49 2.36 -4.22
CA ILE A 23 -11.25 3.15 -3.01
C ILE A 23 -12.23 2.75 -1.91
N LEU A 24 -13.47 2.46 -2.25
CA LEU A 24 -14.46 2.03 -1.27
C LEU A 24 -14.04 0.72 -0.59
N ASP A 25 -13.52 -0.23 -1.35
CA ASP A 25 -13.02 -1.48 -0.80
C ASP A 25 -11.86 -1.23 0.17
N ILE A 26 -10.93 -0.36 -0.21
CA ILE A 26 -9.79 -0.02 0.65
C ILE A 26 -10.27 0.65 1.93
N GLU A 27 -11.23 1.56 1.85
CA GLU A 27 -11.80 2.21 3.03
C GLU A 27 -12.40 1.19 3.99
N ARG A 28 -13.10 0.20 3.46
CA ARG A 28 -13.68 -0.88 4.27
C ARG A 28 -12.60 -1.75 4.91
N GLU A 29 -11.55 -2.07 4.14
CA GLU A 29 -10.41 -2.83 4.66
C GLU A 29 -9.73 -2.11 5.82
N ILE A 30 -9.54 -0.80 5.68
CA ILE A 30 -8.91 0.01 6.73
C ILE A 30 -9.78 0.01 7.99
N ALA A 31 -11.07 0.32 7.84
CA ALA A 31 -11.98 0.39 8.98
C ALA A 31 -12.08 -0.94 9.72
N ASP A 32 -12.22 -2.03 8.98
CA ASP A 32 -12.30 -3.37 9.56
C ASP A 32 -11.00 -3.73 10.29
N SER A 33 -9.86 -3.43 9.68
CA SER A 33 -8.56 -3.75 10.24
C SER A 33 -8.28 -2.95 11.52
N ILE A 34 -8.67 -1.68 11.55
CA ILE A 34 -8.51 -0.86 12.75
C ILE A 34 -9.33 -1.44 13.89
N SER A 35 -10.56 -1.87 13.61
CA SER A 35 -11.42 -2.48 14.64
C SER A 35 -10.82 -3.77 15.19
N LYS A 36 -9.93 -4.41 14.45
CA LYS A 36 -9.24 -5.65 14.85
C LYS A 36 -7.84 -5.43 15.40
N GLY A 37 -7.44 -4.18 15.58
CA GLY A 37 -6.18 -3.85 16.23
C GLY A 37 -4.99 -3.61 15.31
N ALA A 38 -5.21 -3.34 14.03
CA ALA A 38 -4.11 -3.06 13.11
C ALA A 38 -3.31 -1.83 13.55
N GLN A 39 -1.99 -1.95 13.49
CA GLN A 39 -1.06 -0.89 13.89
C GLN A 39 -0.35 -0.25 12.69
N ALA A 40 -0.40 -0.90 11.55
CA ALA A 40 0.21 -0.45 10.32
C ALA A 40 -0.53 -1.07 9.14
N PHE A 41 -0.27 -0.56 7.93
CA PHE A 41 -0.89 -1.08 6.72
C PHE A 41 0.15 -1.34 5.65
N GLY A 42 -0.08 -2.37 4.85
CA GLY A 42 0.64 -2.61 3.61
C GLY A 42 -0.30 -2.42 2.44
N LEU A 43 -0.10 -1.37 1.66
CA LEU A 43 -0.94 -1.05 0.51
C LEU A 43 -0.36 -1.71 -0.74
N GLN A 44 -1.12 -2.61 -1.34
CA GLN A 44 -0.73 -3.24 -2.60
C GLN A 44 -1.22 -2.39 -3.77
N ILE A 45 -0.38 -1.48 -4.23
CA ILE A 45 -0.68 -0.61 -5.37
C ILE A 45 -0.93 -1.46 -6.60
N ASN A 46 -0.23 -2.58 -6.71
CA ASN A 46 -0.37 -3.51 -7.82
C ASN A 46 -1.76 -4.12 -7.96
N ALA A 47 -2.59 -4.06 -6.92
CA ALA A 47 -3.97 -4.53 -6.98
C ALA A 47 -4.96 -3.40 -7.32
N LEU A 48 -4.53 -2.14 -7.21
CA LEU A 48 -5.40 -0.99 -7.41
C LEU A 48 -5.34 -0.55 -8.87
N PRO A 49 -6.46 -0.51 -9.60
CA PRO A 49 -6.47 -0.03 -10.98
C PRO A 49 -5.85 1.36 -11.11
N LYS A 50 -5.17 1.60 -12.22
CA LYS A 50 -4.43 2.85 -12.46
C LYS A 50 -5.31 4.09 -12.30
N GLU A 51 -6.57 4.00 -12.71
CA GLU A 51 -7.51 5.11 -12.62
C GLU A 51 -7.75 5.58 -11.19
N TYR A 52 -7.51 4.73 -10.21
CA TYR A 52 -7.66 5.06 -8.78
C TYR A 52 -6.34 5.48 -8.14
N GLN A 53 -5.22 5.39 -8.83
CA GLN A 53 -3.91 5.76 -8.32
C GLN A 53 -3.70 7.26 -8.47
N THR A 54 -4.43 8.03 -7.69
CA THR A 54 -4.42 9.50 -7.75
C THR A 54 -3.97 10.09 -6.41
N ARG A 55 -3.52 11.34 -6.45
CA ARG A 55 -3.11 12.06 -5.24
C ARG A 55 -4.25 12.11 -4.22
N ASP A 56 -5.46 12.42 -4.67
CA ASP A 56 -6.60 12.52 -3.77
C ASP A 56 -6.88 11.19 -3.07
N ASN A 57 -6.82 10.10 -3.81
CA ASN A 57 -7.07 8.78 -3.26
C ASN A 57 -5.97 8.34 -2.30
N PHE A 58 -4.71 8.58 -2.61
CA PHE A 58 -3.62 8.26 -1.69
C PHE A 58 -3.71 9.11 -0.42
N ASN A 59 -4.02 10.39 -0.54
CA ASN A 59 -4.22 11.26 0.63
C ASN A 59 -5.37 10.77 1.50
N ARG A 60 -6.44 10.30 0.88
CA ARG A 60 -7.58 9.76 1.61
C ARG A 60 -7.21 8.51 2.38
N ILE A 61 -6.46 7.61 1.75
CA ILE A 61 -6.00 6.38 2.40
C ILE A 61 -5.13 6.72 3.62
N ILE A 62 -4.19 7.64 3.45
CA ILE A 62 -3.32 8.06 4.54
C ILE A 62 -4.11 8.67 5.68
N SER A 63 -5.09 9.52 5.35
CA SER A 63 -5.95 10.15 6.35
C SER A 63 -6.75 9.11 7.14
N LEU A 64 -7.31 8.11 6.45
CA LEU A 64 -8.09 7.06 7.10
C LEU A 64 -7.25 6.17 8.00
N ALA A 65 -5.98 5.99 7.67
CA ALA A 65 -5.05 5.21 8.49
C ALA A 65 -4.71 5.93 9.81
N GLY A 66 -4.98 7.21 9.91
CA GLY A 66 -4.69 8.01 11.09
C GLY A 66 -3.18 8.14 11.29
N ASN A 67 -2.70 7.81 12.48
CA ASN A 67 -1.27 7.87 12.78
C ASN A 67 -0.52 6.58 12.43
N ARG A 68 -1.19 5.64 11.77
CA ARG A 68 -0.58 4.36 11.43
C ARG A 68 0.26 4.50 10.17
N PRO A 69 1.48 3.97 10.17
CA PRO A 69 2.32 4.05 8.97
C PRO A 69 1.79 3.11 7.89
N ILE A 70 2.08 3.47 6.64
CA ILE A 70 1.72 2.68 5.48
C ILE A 70 2.99 2.44 4.69
N TYR A 71 3.30 1.17 4.40
CA TYR A 71 4.26 0.85 3.35
C TYR A 71 3.47 0.42 2.12
N CYS A 72 4.09 0.50 0.96
CA CYS A 72 3.40 0.09 -0.26
C CYS A 72 4.26 -0.84 -1.11
N THR A 73 3.59 -1.65 -1.91
CA THR A 73 4.20 -2.57 -2.85
C THR A 73 3.62 -2.30 -4.22
N ASN A 74 4.44 -2.51 -5.26
CA ASN A 74 4.00 -2.37 -6.64
C ASN A 74 4.66 -3.47 -7.47
N TYR A 75 4.19 -4.70 -7.27
CA TYR A 75 4.81 -5.88 -7.81
C TYR A 75 4.41 -6.14 -9.26
N ARG A 76 5.31 -6.80 -9.99
CA ARG A 76 4.98 -7.34 -11.29
C ARG A 76 4.10 -8.58 -11.12
N THR A 77 3.25 -8.86 -12.12
CA THR A 77 2.40 -10.04 -12.09
C THR A 77 3.26 -11.30 -12.03
N ASN A 78 2.91 -12.21 -11.14
CA ASN A 78 3.46 -13.56 -11.07
C ASN A 78 2.30 -14.53 -10.81
N ASP A 79 2.61 -15.82 -10.73
CA ASP A 79 1.57 -16.84 -10.57
C ASP A 79 0.77 -16.67 -9.27
N PHE A 80 1.41 -16.15 -8.25
CA PHE A 80 0.79 -16.00 -6.93
C PHE A 80 -0.28 -14.91 -6.90
N ASN A 81 -0.04 -13.78 -7.57
CA ASN A 81 -0.92 -12.62 -7.47
C ASN A 81 -1.51 -12.15 -8.80
N ARG A 82 -1.51 -13.02 -9.79
CA ARG A 82 -1.93 -12.66 -11.16
C ARG A 82 -3.30 -11.99 -11.22
N HIS A 83 -4.26 -12.55 -10.54
CA HIS A 83 -5.65 -12.07 -10.62
C HIS A 83 -5.88 -10.73 -9.93
N MET A 84 -4.93 -10.26 -9.13
CA MET A 84 -5.03 -8.99 -8.43
C MET A 84 -4.07 -7.93 -8.95
N ASN A 85 -3.30 -8.24 -10.00
CA ASN A 85 -2.19 -7.40 -10.39
C ASN A 85 -2.48 -6.62 -11.66
N VAL A 86 -2.32 -5.28 -11.59
CA VAL A 86 -2.52 -4.38 -12.73
C VAL A 86 -1.23 -4.12 -13.52
N ASN A 87 -0.11 -4.72 -13.10
CA ASN A 87 1.21 -4.47 -13.67
C ASN A 87 1.70 -5.60 -14.59
N ASP A 88 0.79 -6.40 -15.11
CA ASP A 88 1.19 -7.52 -15.98
C ASP A 88 1.99 -6.99 -17.16
N GLY A 89 3.22 -7.48 -17.31
CA GLY A 89 4.10 -7.05 -18.40
C GLY A 89 4.80 -5.70 -18.17
N ALA A 90 4.66 -5.10 -17.00
CA ALA A 90 5.29 -3.81 -16.72
C ALA A 90 6.82 -3.92 -16.67
N THR A 91 7.51 -2.88 -17.09
CA THR A 91 8.96 -2.78 -16.98
C THR A 91 9.36 -2.40 -15.55
N ASP A 92 10.64 -2.60 -15.21
CA ASP A 92 11.15 -2.18 -13.91
C ASP A 92 10.96 -0.66 -13.72
N GLU A 93 11.17 0.13 -14.77
CA GLU A 93 11.03 1.58 -14.70
C GLU A 93 9.58 1.96 -14.38
N GLU A 94 8.62 1.29 -15.01
CA GLU A 94 7.21 1.54 -14.74
C GLU A 94 6.83 1.18 -13.31
N LEU A 95 7.35 0.07 -12.80
CA LEU A 95 7.08 -0.34 -11.43
C LEU A 95 7.65 0.66 -10.43
N MET A 96 8.88 1.11 -10.66
CA MET A 96 9.51 2.08 -9.77
C MET A 96 8.82 3.43 -9.83
N ALA A 97 8.41 3.87 -11.02
CA ALA A 97 7.67 5.13 -11.16
C ALA A 97 6.34 5.11 -10.40
N GLY A 98 5.74 3.94 -10.25
CA GLY A 98 4.49 3.79 -9.52
C GLY A 98 4.59 4.16 -8.04
N TYR A 99 5.79 4.22 -7.47
CA TYR A 99 5.99 4.64 -6.08
C TYR A 99 6.08 6.16 -5.90
N ASP A 100 6.29 6.91 -6.98
CA ASP A 100 6.55 8.35 -6.89
C ASP A 100 5.40 9.11 -6.23
N LEU A 101 4.19 8.87 -6.68
CA LEU A 101 3.02 9.57 -6.15
C LEU A 101 2.69 9.16 -4.71
N PRO A 102 2.66 7.87 -4.36
CA PRO A 102 2.45 7.47 -2.98
C PRO A 102 3.47 8.07 -2.02
N LEU A 103 4.76 8.09 -2.39
CA LEU A 103 5.79 8.68 -1.55
C LEU A 103 5.59 10.18 -1.41
N ALA A 104 5.22 10.87 -2.48
CA ALA A 104 4.94 12.31 -2.44
C ALA A 104 3.76 12.63 -1.54
N CYS A 105 2.82 11.69 -1.38
CA CYS A 105 1.66 11.88 -0.51
C CYS A 105 1.94 11.55 0.95
N GLY A 106 3.08 10.93 1.26
CA GLY A 106 3.44 10.64 2.65
C GLY A 106 3.41 9.18 3.05
N ILE A 107 3.37 8.25 2.09
CA ILE A 107 3.54 6.83 2.39
C ILE A 107 4.93 6.66 3.02
N SER A 108 5.00 5.87 4.09
CA SER A 108 6.19 5.81 4.94
C SER A 108 7.35 5.01 4.35
N LEU A 109 7.05 4.00 3.53
CA LEU A 109 8.06 3.03 3.11
C LEU A 109 7.57 2.31 1.86
N VAL A 110 8.50 1.89 1.02
CA VAL A 110 8.18 1.03 -0.14
C VAL A 110 8.89 -0.31 0.00
N ASP A 111 8.26 -1.34 -0.52
CA ASP A 111 8.80 -2.70 -0.53
C ASP A 111 8.95 -3.13 -1.99
N VAL A 112 10.17 -3.40 -2.41
CA VAL A 112 10.50 -3.74 -3.80
C VAL A 112 10.82 -5.24 -3.88
N MET A 113 10.14 -5.94 -4.78
CA MET A 113 10.42 -7.36 -5.00
C MET A 113 11.80 -7.57 -5.62
N GLY A 114 12.44 -8.66 -5.24
CA GLY A 114 13.76 -8.99 -5.75
C GLY A 114 13.80 -9.35 -7.23
N ASP A 115 12.65 -9.61 -7.85
CA ASP A 115 12.59 -9.91 -9.29
C ASP A 115 12.42 -8.66 -10.16
N THR A 116 12.32 -7.48 -9.54
CA THR A 116 12.17 -6.22 -10.28
C THR A 116 13.49 -5.51 -10.55
#